data_0eaeb2f4f827f1527b0fae5ac586ca73
#
_entry.id   0eaeb2f4f827f1527b0fae5ac586ca73
#
_cell.length_a   1.000
_cell.length_b   1.000
_cell.length_c   1.000
_cell.angle_alpha   90.00
_cell.angle_beta   90.00
_cell.angle_gamma   90.00
#
_symmetry.space_group_name_H-M   'P 1'
#
loop_
_entity.id
_entity.type
_entity.pdbx_description
1 polymer ?
#
loop_
_entity_poly.entity_id
_entity_poly.type
_entity_poly.pdbx_seq_one_letter_code
_entity_poly.pdbx_strand_id
1 'polypeptide(L)'
;LFRSSFNLHDKILNLLDRGNLIHLPENIYPKRKNAMGYDLGYKTNYDYIQEKVASYFSNTHKVGSIIDGRELITSKNLSEFFCPAKIGEKFSDISLAVPEEIKYAVDSAYKEFNNWNKIDVRSRAAILEKAAYELENNKFELYALLIKEGGKSIHDAINEVIEAIDFCRYYANQAKIIMQDKVLPGPTGERNILSMHPRGVFVCISPWNFPLAIFIGQIVAALVTGNTVIAKPAGQTCVIANFAVKLLHKAGIPKTALQLIITSASNISNYVLRDERIAGVAFTGSCETAKNINLTLAERNSGIVPFIAETGGQNAMIVDSSALLEQVTYDVLISAFYSAGQRCSALRVLYIQEEIYDNLCNLIREATEILKIGDTADFSNDIGAVIDRKSFDNLGHHISYMGKAGFKVYSHPQNGSLKDGNYFYPHIIEINSINDIPGENFGPILHIIKYKSKEIDKIIDEINNYGFGLTFGIHSRIEEKIEYLRSRIRAGNIYTNRSIVGAKVESQPFGGENKSGTGFKAGGPHYLLKFMLERTTCFNLTAIGGNVELLREPF
;
A
#
# COMPACT_ATOMS: atom_id res chain seq x y z
N LEU A 1 -39.89 -14.65 4.74
CA LEU A 1 -38.51 -15.01 5.07
C LEU A 1 -38.16 -16.48 4.75
N PHE A 2 -39.01 -17.44 5.10
CA PHE A 2 -38.77 -18.87 4.80
C PHE A 2 -38.85 -19.25 3.31
N ARG A 3 -39.64 -18.54 2.49
CA ARG A 3 -39.70 -18.77 1.04
C ARG A 3 -38.46 -18.27 0.27
N SER A 4 -37.72 -17.29 0.80
CA SER A 4 -36.49 -16.80 0.17
C SER A 4 -35.30 -17.74 0.38
N SER A 5 -35.28 -18.50 1.50
CA SER A 5 -34.22 -19.49 1.76
C SER A 5 -34.29 -20.72 0.84
N PHE A 6 -35.51 -21.16 0.46
CA PHE A 6 -35.66 -22.24 -0.51
C PHE A 6 -35.18 -21.84 -1.91
N ASN A 7 -35.43 -20.59 -2.33
CA ASN A 7 -34.93 -20.08 -3.61
C ASN A 7 -33.39 -19.90 -3.61
N LEU A 8 -32.76 -19.67 -2.45
CA LEU A 8 -31.31 -19.57 -2.32
C LEU A 8 -30.67 -20.96 -2.42
N HIS A 9 -31.28 -21.97 -1.77
CA HIS A 9 -30.81 -23.36 -1.82
C HIS A 9 -30.87 -23.94 -3.25
N ASP A 10 -31.98 -23.73 -3.98
CA ASP A 10 -32.09 -24.12 -5.37
C ASP A 10 -31.15 -23.34 -6.30
N LYS A 11 -30.89 -22.08 -6.01
CA LYS A 11 -29.87 -21.30 -6.72
C LYS A 11 -28.46 -21.81 -6.46
N ILE A 12 -28.15 -22.21 -5.22
CA ILE A 12 -26.85 -22.79 -4.86
C ILE A 12 -26.66 -24.16 -5.48
N LEU A 13 -27.70 -25.03 -5.46
CA LEU A 13 -27.64 -26.33 -6.11
C LEU A 13 -27.50 -26.19 -7.63
N ASN A 14 -28.22 -25.25 -8.27
CA ASN A 14 -28.06 -24.93 -9.69
C ASN A 14 -26.68 -24.33 -10.01
N LEU A 15 -26.01 -23.67 -9.05
CA LEU A 15 -24.64 -23.20 -9.18
C LEU A 15 -23.62 -24.35 -9.05
N LEU A 16 -23.90 -25.34 -8.20
CA LEU A 16 -23.05 -26.53 -8.04
C LEU A 16 -23.15 -27.48 -9.25
N ASP A 17 -24.33 -27.57 -9.89
CA ASP A 17 -24.56 -28.33 -11.12
C ASP A 17 -23.91 -27.67 -12.38
N ARG A 18 -23.59 -26.39 -12.30
CA ARG A 18 -22.83 -25.66 -13.34
C ARG A 18 -21.36 -25.64 -13.00
N GLY A 19 -20.68 -26.78 -12.99
CA GLY A 19 -19.25 -26.97 -12.63
C GLY A 19 -18.24 -26.03 -13.33
N ASN A 20 -18.71 -25.04 -14.09
CA ASN A 20 -17.90 -24.01 -14.78
C ASN A 20 -18.09 -22.60 -14.21
N LEU A 21 -18.80 -22.40 -13.08
CA LEU A 21 -19.11 -21.05 -12.56
C LEU A 21 -18.18 -20.59 -11.43
N ILE A 22 -17.42 -21.48 -10.81
CA ILE A 22 -16.42 -21.12 -9.81
C ILE A 22 -15.07 -21.05 -10.52
N HIS A 23 -14.62 -19.82 -10.81
CA HIS A 23 -13.31 -19.61 -11.37
C HIS A 23 -12.22 -20.02 -10.37
N LEU A 24 -11.16 -20.63 -10.87
CA LEU A 24 -9.94 -20.83 -10.06
C LEU A 24 -9.44 -19.47 -9.55
N PRO A 25 -8.80 -19.41 -8.38
CA PRO A 25 -8.30 -18.14 -7.82
C PRO A 25 -7.45 -17.32 -8.77
N GLU A 26 -6.67 -17.95 -9.64
CA GLU A 26 -5.88 -17.27 -10.68
C GLU A 26 -6.72 -16.60 -11.78
N ASN A 27 -7.97 -17.03 -11.97
CA ASN A 27 -8.88 -16.59 -13.03
C ASN A 27 -10.09 -15.79 -12.50
N ILE A 28 -10.04 -15.29 -11.27
CA ILE A 28 -11.10 -14.45 -10.67
C ILE A 28 -11.35 -13.19 -11.50
N TYR A 29 -10.30 -12.63 -12.09
CA TYR A 29 -10.41 -11.40 -12.89
C TYR A 29 -10.47 -11.74 -14.39
N PRO A 30 -11.53 -11.27 -15.12
CA PRO A 30 -11.73 -11.65 -16.52
C PRO A 30 -10.64 -11.19 -17.48
N LYS A 31 -9.92 -10.11 -17.11
CA LYS A 31 -8.98 -9.43 -17.99
C LYS A 31 -7.51 -9.63 -17.62
N ARG A 32 -7.22 -10.31 -16.52
CA ARG A 32 -5.86 -10.60 -16.07
C ARG A 32 -5.79 -11.87 -15.24
N LYS A 33 -4.63 -12.48 -15.18
CA LYS A 33 -4.36 -13.49 -14.16
C LYS A 33 -4.14 -12.84 -12.80
N ASN A 34 -4.67 -13.47 -11.76
CA ASN A 34 -4.36 -13.12 -10.38
C ASN A 34 -3.05 -13.80 -9.97
N ALA A 35 -2.22 -13.12 -9.18
CA ALA A 35 -1.04 -13.76 -8.62
C ALA A 35 -1.47 -14.81 -7.58
N MET A 36 -0.75 -15.93 -7.58
CA MET A 36 -1.06 -17.05 -6.69
C MET A 36 -0.13 -17.06 -5.48
N GLY A 37 -0.73 -17.25 -4.31
CA GLY A 37 -0.01 -17.50 -3.06
C GLY A 37 0.11 -18.98 -2.76
N TYR A 38 0.48 -19.24 -1.52
CA TYR A 38 0.56 -20.60 -0.95
C TYR A 38 -0.34 -20.69 0.27
N ASP A 39 -1.09 -21.77 0.37
CA ASP A 39 -1.79 -22.12 1.60
C ASP A 39 -0.79 -22.80 2.55
N LEU A 40 -0.34 -22.08 3.56
CA LEU A 40 0.62 -22.54 4.56
C LEU A 40 0.00 -23.49 5.60
N GLY A 41 -1.32 -23.68 5.59
CA GLY A 41 -1.99 -24.73 6.36
C GLY A 41 -1.62 -26.15 5.91
N TYR A 42 -1.19 -26.31 4.65
CA TYR A 42 -0.66 -27.56 4.16
C TYR A 42 0.85 -27.68 4.47
N LYS A 43 1.20 -28.69 5.26
CA LYS A 43 2.60 -28.94 5.68
C LYS A 43 3.58 -29.02 4.50
N THR A 44 3.18 -29.62 3.39
CA THR A 44 4.00 -29.70 2.16
C THR A 44 4.35 -28.33 1.59
N ASN A 45 3.41 -27.39 1.57
CA ASN A 45 3.66 -26.03 1.13
C ASN A 45 4.55 -25.29 2.13
N TYR A 46 4.27 -25.45 3.43
CA TYR A 46 5.05 -24.85 4.49
C TYR A 46 6.53 -25.26 4.42
N ASP A 47 6.80 -26.59 4.43
CA ASP A 47 8.16 -27.13 4.38
C ASP A 47 8.89 -26.70 3.10
N TYR A 48 8.21 -26.73 1.94
CA TYR A 48 8.76 -26.31 0.66
C TYR A 48 9.19 -24.83 0.67
N ILE A 49 8.32 -23.94 1.14
CA ILE A 49 8.62 -22.51 1.16
C ILE A 49 9.71 -22.20 2.17
N GLN A 50 9.69 -22.84 3.34
CA GLN A 50 10.71 -22.67 4.36
C GLN A 50 12.10 -23.04 3.81
N GLU A 51 12.23 -24.20 3.14
CA GLU A 51 13.48 -24.61 2.51
C GLU A 51 13.97 -23.60 1.47
N LYS A 52 13.08 -23.17 0.55
CA LYS A 52 13.43 -22.24 -0.52
C LYS A 52 13.84 -20.87 0.00
N VAL A 53 13.11 -20.32 0.97
CA VAL A 53 13.38 -18.99 1.52
C VAL A 53 14.64 -19.00 2.40
N ALA A 54 14.83 -20.04 3.21
CA ALA A 54 15.98 -20.16 4.10
C ALA A 54 17.34 -20.13 3.36
N SER A 55 17.37 -20.57 2.10
CA SER A 55 18.58 -20.53 1.27
C SER A 55 19.12 -19.09 1.03
N TYR A 56 18.29 -18.06 1.22
CA TYR A 56 18.67 -16.66 1.03
C TYR A 56 18.97 -15.92 2.35
N PHE A 57 18.72 -16.49 3.53
CA PHE A 57 18.86 -15.78 4.81
C PHE A 57 20.30 -15.44 5.19
N SER A 58 21.28 -16.18 4.69
CA SER A 58 22.70 -15.94 4.96
C SER A 58 23.34 -14.87 4.07
N ASN A 59 22.60 -14.34 3.09
CA ASN A 59 23.14 -13.36 2.17
C ASN A 59 23.35 -12.02 2.87
N THR A 60 24.55 -11.46 2.72
CA THR A 60 24.85 -10.07 3.04
C THR A 60 24.81 -9.23 1.77
N HIS A 61 24.31 -8.00 1.88
CA HIS A 61 24.09 -7.16 0.72
C HIS A 61 24.95 -5.90 0.76
N LYS A 62 25.36 -5.45 -0.42
CA LYS A 62 25.97 -4.15 -0.61
C LYS A 62 25.27 -3.50 -1.78
N VAL A 63 24.52 -2.42 -1.53
CA VAL A 63 23.66 -1.78 -2.52
C VAL A 63 23.88 -0.28 -2.58
N GLY A 64 23.59 0.29 -3.75
CA GLY A 64 23.63 1.72 -4.00
C GLY A 64 22.53 2.16 -4.93
N SER A 65 22.52 3.44 -5.27
CA SER A 65 21.62 3.98 -6.28
C SER A 65 21.88 3.33 -7.63
N ILE A 66 20.82 3.13 -8.42
CA ILE A 66 20.93 2.62 -9.79
C ILE A 66 20.59 3.77 -10.74
N ILE A 67 21.61 4.28 -11.44
CA ILE A 67 21.48 5.38 -12.41
C ILE A 67 21.93 4.89 -13.77
N ASP A 68 21.06 5.05 -14.79
CA ASP A 68 21.24 4.51 -16.14
C ASP A 68 21.60 3.01 -16.15
N GLY A 69 21.04 2.28 -15.18
CA GLY A 69 21.26 0.85 -14.97
C GLY A 69 22.64 0.51 -14.38
N ARG A 70 23.42 1.49 -13.96
CA ARG A 70 24.68 1.28 -13.23
C ARG A 70 24.43 1.45 -11.74
N GLU A 71 24.81 0.45 -10.97
CA GLU A 71 24.77 0.54 -9.52
C GLU A 71 25.99 1.29 -9.00
N LEU A 72 25.75 2.37 -8.27
CA LEU A 72 26.78 3.26 -7.76
C LEU A 72 27.11 2.89 -6.31
N ILE A 73 28.19 2.13 -6.13
CA ILE A 73 28.68 1.73 -4.81
C ILE A 73 30.00 2.44 -4.54
N THR A 74 30.00 3.32 -3.54
CA THR A 74 31.21 4.02 -3.08
C THR A 74 31.52 3.67 -1.64
N SER A 75 32.80 3.63 -1.27
CA SER A 75 33.23 3.41 0.11
C SER A 75 33.13 4.66 0.99
N LYS A 76 32.93 5.85 0.40
CA LYS A 76 32.96 7.13 1.13
C LYS A 76 31.69 7.46 1.92
N ASN A 77 30.51 6.95 1.47
CA ASN A 77 29.19 7.26 2.06
C ASN A 77 28.41 5.98 2.34
N LEU A 78 29.01 5.06 3.09
CA LEU A 78 28.34 3.82 3.49
C LEU A 78 27.55 4.03 4.79
N SER A 79 26.31 3.57 4.78
CA SER A 79 25.49 3.38 5.97
C SER A 79 25.28 1.88 6.19
N GLU A 80 25.48 1.42 7.41
CA GLU A 80 25.18 0.05 7.78
C GLU A 80 23.73 -0.09 8.16
N PHE A 81 23.09 -1.16 7.69
CA PHE A 81 21.75 -1.52 8.09
C PHE A 81 21.75 -2.88 8.78
N PHE A 82 21.01 -2.98 9.88
CA PHE A 82 20.93 -4.15 10.74
C PHE A 82 19.55 -4.78 10.68
N CYS A 83 19.49 -6.11 10.80
CA CYS A 83 18.25 -6.85 10.84
C CYS A 83 17.39 -6.40 12.04
N PRO A 84 16.12 -6.02 11.87
CA PRO A 84 15.24 -5.62 12.98
C PRO A 84 15.07 -6.71 14.06
N ALA A 85 15.10 -7.97 13.64
CA ALA A 85 14.92 -9.14 14.51
C ALA A 85 16.16 -9.47 15.33
N LYS A 86 17.38 -8.98 14.96
CA LYS A 86 18.63 -9.28 15.66
C LYS A 86 19.54 -8.08 15.71
N ILE A 87 19.57 -7.43 16.87
CA ILE A 87 20.46 -6.29 17.13
C ILE A 87 21.91 -6.74 16.97
N GLY A 88 22.67 -6.04 16.09
CA GLY A 88 24.06 -6.36 15.80
C GLY A 88 24.27 -7.34 14.63
N GLU A 89 23.23 -7.99 14.10
CA GLU A 89 23.33 -8.73 12.85
C GLU A 89 23.26 -7.73 11.67
N LYS A 90 24.43 -7.45 11.10
CA LYS A 90 24.52 -6.59 9.92
C LYS A 90 23.91 -7.28 8.71
N PHE A 91 22.91 -6.63 8.11
CA PHE A 91 22.21 -7.13 6.93
C PHE A 91 22.78 -6.56 5.63
N SER A 92 23.08 -5.25 5.61
CA SER A 92 23.59 -4.61 4.40
C SER A 92 24.48 -3.39 4.65
N ASP A 93 25.32 -3.09 3.65
CA ASP A 93 26.00 -1.81 3.45
C ASP A 93 25.26 -1.03 2.35
N ILE A 94 24.86 0.21 2.66
CA ILE A 94 24.10 1.05 1.76
C ILE A 94 24.93 2.25 1.36
N SER A 95 25.20 2.41 0.05
CA SER A 95 25.87 3.57 -0.53
C SER A 95 24.87 4.68 -0.83
N LEU A 96 25.03 5.84 -0.18
CA LEU A 96 24.15 7.00 -0.38
C LEU A 96 24.64 7.86 -1.55
N ALA A 97 23.72 8.23 -2.45
CA ALA A 97 23.99 9.10 -3.59
C ALA A 97 24.38 10.51 -3.14
N VAL A 98 25.37 11.08 -3.83
CA VAL A 98 25.79 12.47 -3.67
C VAL A 98 24.96 13.41 -4.57
N PRO A 99 24.96 14.75 -4.30
CA PRO A 99 24.16 15.70 -5.06
C PRO A 99 24.37 15.67 -6.58
N GLU A 100 25.57 15.44 -7.04
CA GLU A 100 25.93 15.37 -8.47
C GLU A 100 25.28 14.17 -9.14
N GLU A 101 25.30 13.01 -8.49
CA GLU A 101 24.66 11.78 -8.97
C GLU A 101 23.13 11.95 -9.04
N ILE A 102 22.53 12.62 -8.05
CA ILE A 102 21.08 12.90 -8.00
C ILE A 102 20.69 13.81 -9.17
N LYS A 103 21.41 14.89 -9.40
CA LYS A 103 21.17 15.81 -10.53
C LYS A 103 21.30 15.08 -11.86
N TYR A 104 22.33 14.26 -12.01
CA TYR A 104 22.53 13.47 -13.23
C TYR A 104 21.36 12.49 -13.48
N ALA A 105 20.82 11.86 -12.43
CA ALA A 105 19.65 10.98 -12.56
C ALA A 105 18.40 11.73 -13.03
N VAL A 106 18.17 12.96 -12.54
CA VAL A 106 17.07 13.82 -13.02
C VAL A 106 17.28 14.21 -14.47
N ASP A 107 18.51 14.59 -14.87
CA ASP A 107 18.86 14.92 -16.26
C ASP A 107 18.62 13.75 -17.21
N SER A 108 19.02 12.54 -16.81
CA SER A 108 18.83 11.32 -17.56
C SER A 108 17.34 10.98 -17.74
N ALA A 109 16.57 10.97 -16.66
CA ALA A 109 15.14 10.70 -16.71
C ALA A 109 14.39 11.74 -17.56
N TYR A 110 14.75 13.02 -17.48
CA TYR A 110 14.15 14.09 -18.27
C TYR A 110 14.42 13.94 -19.77
N LYS A 111 15.65 13.61 -20.14
CA LYS A 111 16.00 13.36 -21.56
C LYS A 111 15.28 12.13 -22.11
N GLU A 112 15.21 11.06 -21.34
CA GLU A 112 14.57 9.81 -21.74
C GLU A 112 13.06 9.94 -21.90
N PHE A 113 12.41 10.88 -21.22
CA PHE A 113 10.97 11.09 -21.34
C PHE A 113 10.52 11.21 -22.79
N ASN A 114 11.28 11.91 -23.64
CA ASN A 114 10.94 12.10 -25.06
C ASN A 114 10.99 10.80 -25.89
N ASN A 115 11.75 9.80 -25.45
CA ASN A 115 11.81 8.49 -26.09
C ASN A 115 10.74 7.55 -25.54
N TRP A 116 10.67 7.46 -24.20
CA TRP A 116 9.75 6.55 -23.51
C TRP A 116 8.28 6.85 -23.83
N ASN A 117 7.89 8.12 -23.89
CA ASN A 117 6.51 8.51 -24.15
C ASN A 117 6.04 8.18 -25.58
N LYS A 118 6.97 8.00 -26.55
CA LYS A 118 6.65 7.61 -27.93
C LYS A 118 6.38 6.12 -28.09
N ILE A 119 6.79 5.30 -27.13
CA ILE A 119 6.46 3.87 -27.11
C ILE A 119 4.96 3.75 -26.87
N ASP A 120 4.28 3.00 -27.69
CA ASP A 120 2.84 2.82 -27.56
C ASP A 120 2.44 2.13 -26.23
N VAL A 121 1.23 2.38 -25.76
CA VAL A 121 0.75 1.88 -24.47
C VAL A 121 0.72 0.35 -24.39
N ARG A 122 0.48 -0.34 -25.52
CA ARG A 122 0.43 -1.82 -25.54
C ARG A 122 1.81 -2.40 -25.31
N SER A 123 2.83 -1.80 -25.93
CA SER A 123 4.23 -2.17 -25.71
C SER A 123 4.68 -1.91 -24.27
N ARG A 124 4.35 -0.75 -23.68
CA ARG A 124 4.62 -0.48 -22.27
C ARG A 124 3.90 -1.47 -21.34
N ALA A 125 2.64 -1.79 -21.63
CA ALA A 125 1.87 -2.77 -20.87
C ALA A 125 2.48 -4.19 -20.96
N ALA A 126 2.98 -4.59 -22.14
CA ALA A 126 3.66 -5.87 -22.31
C ALA A 126 4.95 -5.98 -21.47
N ILE A 127 5.68 -4.86 -21.30
CA ILE A 127 6.85 -4.81 -20.41
C ILE A 127 6.41 -5.01 -18.95
N LEU A 128 5.29 -4.45 -18.52
CA LEU A 128 4.76 -4.66 -17.15
C LEU A 128 4.32 -6.11 -16.90
N GLU A 129 3.75 -6.77 -17.90
CA GLU A 129 3.45 -8.21 -17.80
C GLU A 129 4.73 -9.05 -17.62
N LYS A 130 5.83 -8.68 -18.31
CA LYS A 130 7.14 -9.30 -18.07
C LYS A 130 7.69 -8.97 -16.69
N ALA A 131 7.47 -7.74 -16.19
CA ALA A 131 7.86 -7.37 -14.83
C ALA A 131 7.14 -8.23 -13.78
N ALA A 132 5.83 -8.46 -13.95
CA ALA A 132 5.07 -9.39 -13.12
C ALA A 132 5.67 -10.79 -13.11
N TYR A 133 6.07 -11.30 -14.29
CA TYR A 133 6.73 -12.61 -14.43
C TYR A 133 8.09 -12.65 -13.73
N GLU A 134 8.92 -11.60 -13.84
CA GLU A 134 10.20 -11.54 -13.14
C GLU A 134 10.04 -11.50 -11.62
N LEU A 135 9.07 -10.77 -11.10
CA LEU A 135 8.74 -10.78 -9.66
C LEU A 135 8.30 -12.17 -9.20
N GLU A 136 7.45 -12.85 -9.97
CA GLU A 136 6.95 -14.20 -9.65
C GLU A 136 8.05 -15.24 -9.64
N ASN A 137 9.00 -15.17 -10.59
CA ASN A 137 10.13 -16.09 -10.67
C ASN A 137 11.16 -15.90 -9.54
N ASN A 138 11.26 -14.69 -8.99
CA ASN A 138 12.21 -14.37 -7.93
C ASN A 138 11.53 -14.25 -6.54
N LYS A 139 10.32 -14.80 -6.39
CA LYS A 139 9.50 -14.62 -5.18
C LYS A 139 10.15 -15.10 -3.88
N PHE A 140 10.92 -16.16 -3.90
CA PHE A 140 11.55 -16.69 -2.68
C PHE A 140 12.65 -15.78 -2.14
N GLU A 141 13.44 -15.18 -3.02
CA GLU A 141 14.40 -14.14 -2.64
C GLU A 141 13.68 -12.89 -2.14
N LEU A 142 12.60 -12.48 -2.80
CA LEU A 142 11.76 -11.35 -2.34
C LEU A 142 11.14 -11.61 -0.96
N TYR A 143 10.66 -12.85 -0.69
CA TYR A 143 10.18 -13.22 0.65
C TYR A 143 11.29 -13.11 1.70
N ALA A 144 12.49 -13.63 1.39
CA ALA A 144 13.62 -13.56 2.31
C ALA A 144 14.02 -12.11 2.62
N LEU A 145 14.07 -11.24 1.61
CA LEU A 145 14.34 -9.82 1.79
C LEU A 145 13.29 -9.14 2.66
N LEU A 146 12.00 -9.40 2.42
CA LEU A 146 10.89 -8.85 3.23
C LEU A 146 10.97 -9.29 4.69
N ILE A 147 11.36 -10.53 4.94
CA ILE A 147 11.54 -11.08 6.29
C ILE A 147 12.75 -10.44 6.98
N LYS A 148 13.92 -10.46 6.33
CA LYS A 148 15.19 -10.05 6.97
C LYS A 148 15.35 -8.53 7.05
N GLU A 149 14.96 -7.78 6.02
CA GLU A 149 15.07 -6.33 5.98
C GLU A 149 13.86 -5.64 6.64
N GLY A 150 12.65 -6.16 6.40
CA GLY A 150 11.39 -5.57 6.86
C GLY A 150 10.81 -6.16 8.14
N GLY A 151 11.37 -7.25 8.68
CA GLY A 151 10.83 -7.94 9.86
C GLY A 151 9.45 -8.58 9.63
N LYS A 152 9.07 -8.84 8.37
CA LYS A 152 7.74 -9.33 8.02
C LYS A 152 7.57 -10.83 8.30
N SER A 153 6.36 -11.24 8.69
CA SER A 153 6.01 -12.66 8.71
C SER A 153 5.99 -13.23 7.28
N ILE A 154 6.13 -14.55 7.15
CA ILE A 154 6.02 -15.20 5.83
C ILE A 154 4.67 -14.94 5.15
N HIS A 155 3.57 -14.90 5.91
CA HIS A 155 2.25 -14.56 5.41
C HIS A 155 2.20 -13.15 4.81
N ASP A 156 2.80 -12.17 5.50
CA ASP A 156 2.89 -10.80 5.03
C ASP A 156 3.78 -10.69 3.80
N ALA A 157 4.91 -11.39 3.77
CA ALA A 157 5.83 -11.41 2.64
C ALA A 157 5.17 -11.99 1.37
N ILE A 158 4.45 -13.10 1.49
CA ILE A 158 3.70 -13.71 0.39
C ILE A 158 2.64 -12.73 -0.14
N ASN A 159 1.83 -12.14 0.74
CA ASN A 159 0.78 -11.22 0.35
C ASN A 159 1.35 -9.96 -0.34
N GLU A 160 2.48 -9.45 0.11
CA GLU A 160 3.10 -8.26 -0.47
C GLU A 160 3.66 -8.53 -1.87
N VAL A 161 4.30 -9.68 -2.10
CA VAL A 161 4.76 -10.06 -3.45
C VAL A 161 3.59 -10.28 -4.40
N ILE A 162 2.48 -10.90 -3.94
CA ILE A 162 1.24 -11.02 -4.71
C ILE A 162 0.74 -9.63 -5.12
N GLU A 163 0.67 -8.70 -4.18
CA GLU A 163 0.18 -7.34 -4.44
C GLU A 163 1.07 -6.62 -5.46
N ALA A 164 2.39 -6.73 -5.37
CA ALA A 164 3.33 -6.15 -6.33
C ALA A 164 3.13 -6.70 -7.76
N ILE A 165 2.95 -8.02 -7.89
CA ILE A 165 2.67 -8.69 -9.17
C ILE A 165 1.33 -8.21 -9.72
N ASP A 166 0.31 -8.14 -8.89
CA ASP A 166 -1.03 -7.73 -9.28
C ASP A 166 -1.08 -6.25 -9.70
N PHE A 167 -0.32 -5.36 -9.09
CA PHE A 167 -0.17 -3.98 -9.56
C PHE A 167 0.38 -3.92 -11.00
N CYS A 168 1.41 -4.71 -11.31
CA CYS A 168 1.96 -4.76 -12.67
C CYS A 168 0.89 -5.20 -13.68
N ARG A 169 0.20 -6.31 -13.43
CA ARG A 169 -0.84 -6.88 -14.31
C ARG A 169 -2.05 -5.95 -14.43
N TYR A 170 -2.51 -5.41 -13.31
CA TYR A 170 -3.68 -4.53 -13.27
C TYR A 170 -3.43 -3.23 -14.04
N TYR A 171 -2.33 -2.53 -13.76
CA TYR A 171 -2.05 -1.28 -14.45
C TYR A 171 -1.69 -1.47 -15.93
N ALA A 172 -1.09 -2.59 -16.31
CA ALA A 172 -0.92 -2.96 -17.72
C ALA A 172 -2.27 -3.01 -18.46
N ASN A 173 -3.31 -3.58 -17.83
CA ASN A 173 -4.64 -3.61 -18.42
C ASN A 173 -5.36 -2.27 -18.37
N GLN A 174 -5.31 -1.56 -17.24
CA GLN A 174 -5.99 -0.28 -17.09
C GLN A 174 -5.44 0.79 -18.05
N ALA A 175 -4.13 0.82 -18.26
CA ALA A 175 -3.53 1.78 -19.19
C ALA A 175 -4.03 1.57 -20.63
N LYS A 176 -4.17 0.31 -21.08
CA LYS A 176 -4.72 0.00 -22.41
C LYS A 176 -6.15 0.49 -22.60
N ILE A 177 -6.93 0.61 -21.52
CA ILE A 177 -8.32 1.09 -21.54
C ILE A 177 -8.37 2.61 -21.46
N ILE A 178 -7.66 3.19 -20.49
CA ILE A 178 -7.76 4.62 -20.17
C ILE A 178 -7.07 5.50 -21.22
N MET A 179 -5.99 5.00 -21.85
CA MET A 179 -5.22 5.76 -22.84
C MET A 179 -5.75 5.60 -24.28
N GLN A 180 -6.93 5.03 -24.46
CA GLN A 180 -7.61 5.05 -25.75
C GLN A 180 -8.20 6.44 -26.02
N ASP A 181 -7.99 6.94 -27.24
CA ASP A 181 -8.64 8.15 -27.69
C ASP A 181 -10.15 8.00 -27.68
N LYS A 182 -10.85 9.03 -27.18
CA LYS A 182 -12.31 9.09 -27.15
C LYS A 182 -12.80 10.14 -28.12
N VAL A 183 -13.61 9.72 -29.08
CA VAL A 183 -14.34 10.66 -29.92
C VAL A 183 -15.46 11.27 -29.10
N LEU A 184 -15.51 12.59 -29.05
CA LEU A 184 -16.54 13.34 -28.34
C LEU A 184 -17.61 13.81 -29.33
N PRO A 185 -18.90 13.91 -28.91
CA PRO A 185 -19.93 14.49 -29.74
C PRO A 185 -19.61 15.96 -30.04
N GLY A 186 -19.99 16.41 -31.24
CA GLY A 186 -19.76 17.79 -31.69
C GLY A 186 -20.69 18.20 -32.83
N PRO A 187 -20.61 19.47 -33.28
CA PRO A 187 -21.34 19.95 -34.45
C PRO A 187 -20.96 19.18 -35.72
N THR A 188 -21.89 19.13 -36.69
CA THR A 188 -21.61 18.55 -38.00
C THR A 188 -20.43 19.28 -38.66
N GLY A 189 -19.45 18.53 -39.13
CA GLY A 189 -18.23 19.08 -39.75
C GLY A 189 -17.05 19.22 -38.77
N GLU A 190 -17.23 18.85 -37.48
CA GLU A 190 -16.15 18.78 -36.50
C GLU A 190 -15.87 17.32 -36.08
N ARG A 191 -14.60 17.05 -35.83
CA ARG A 191 -14.15 15.85 -35.14
C ARG A 191 -13.40 16.25 -33.90
N ASN A 192 -13.94 15.88 -32.72
CA ASN A 192 -13.39 16.21 -31.42
C ASN A 192 -12.85 14.94 -30.76
N ILE A 193 -11.60 14.97 -30.33
CA ILE A 193 -10.90 13.82 -29.73
C ILE A 193 -10.38 14.23 -28.35
N LEU A 194 -10.71 13.46 -27.32
CA LEU A 194 -10.08 13.52 -26.00
C LEU A 194 -9.03 12.42 -25.92
N SER A 195 -7.77 12.80 -25.65
CA SER A 195 -6.64 11.89 -25.52
C SER A 195 -5.90 12.09 -24.20
N MET A 196 -5.27 11.02 -23.68
CA MET A 196 -4.48 11.03 -22.46
C MET A 196 -2.99 11.08 -22.77
N HIS A 197 -2.27 11.99 -22.13
CA HIS A 197 -0.85 12.22 -22.35
C HIS A 197 -0.04 12.12 -21.06
N PRO A 198 1.20 11.58 -21.09
CA PRO A 198 2.08 11.62 -19.93
C PRO A 198 2.47 13.05 -19.55
N ARG A 199 2.90 13.23 -18.31
CA ARG A 199 3.27 14.54 -17.76
C ARG A 199 4.75 14.85 -17.85
N GLY A 200 5.63 13.85 -17.65
CA GLY A 200 7.08 14.06 -17.57
C GLY A 200 7.76 13.14 -16.57
N VAL A 201 8.68 13.68 -15.78
CA VAL A 201 9.38 12.95 -14.73
C VAL A 201 8.54 12.89 -13.45
N PHE A 202 8.23 11.71 -12.97
CA PHE A 202 7.58 11.49 -11.67
C PHE A 202 8.58 11.09 -10.60
N VAL A 203 8.41 11.62 -9.40
CA VAL A 203 9.13 11.17 -8.21
C VAL A 203 8.22 10.22 -7.43
N CYS A 204 8.67 8.97 -7.25
CA CYS A 204 7.97 7.95 -6.48
C CYS A 204 8.70 7.73 -5.15
N ILE A 205 8.09 8.12 -4.03
CA ILE A 205 8.67 8.01 -2.68
C ILE A 205 7.82 7.01 -1.89
N SER A 206 8.41 5.89 -1.51
CA SER A 206 7.71 4.79 -0.85
C SER A 206 8.16 4.57 0.60
N PRO A 207 7.29 3.99 1.44
CA PRO A 207 7.56 3.72 2.83
C PRO A 207 8.31 2.40 3.03
N TRP A 208 8.74 2.15 4.27
CA TRP A 208 9.43 0.91 4.64
C TRP A 208 8.48 -0.25 4.99
N ASN A 209 7.21 0.03 5.33
CA ASN A 209 6.28 -1.00 5.80
C ASN A 209 5.65 -1.86 4.69
N PHE A 210 5.60 -1.35 3.45
CA PHE A 210 5.31 -2.09 2.22
C PHE A 210 6.37 -1.74 1.16
N PRO A 211 7.63 -2.18 1.39
CA PRO A 211 8.78 -1.71 0.61
C PRO A 211 8.81 -2.25 -0.81
N LEU A 212 8.04 -3.28 -1.12
CA LEU A 212 7.93 -3.86 -2.46
C LEU A 212 6.63 -3.43 -3.14
N ALA A 213 5.46 -3.71 -2.55
CA ALA A 213 4.18 -3.51 -3.23
C ALA A 213 3.87 -2.04 -3.51
N ILE A 214 4.00 -1.16 -2.51
CA ILE A 214 3.77 0.29 -2.71
C ILE A 214 4.83 0.87 -3.63
N PHE A 215 6.10 0.46 -3.48
CA PHE A 215 7.20 0.89 -4.33
C PHE A 215 6.93 0.55 -5.80
N ILE A 216 6.64 -0.71 -6.10
CA ILE A 216 6.30 -1.18 -7.45
C ILE A 216 5.02 -0.47 -7.95
N GLY A 217 3.97 -0.40 -7.15
CA GLY A 217 2.68 0.17 -7.55
C GLY A 217 2.79 1.62 -8.04
N GLN A 218 3.54 2.47 -7.33
CA GLN A 218 3.78 3.86 -7.75
C GLN A 218 4.61 3.93 -9.04
N ILE A 219 5.70 3.16 -9.12
CA ILE A 219 6.63 3.15 -10.27
C ILE A 219 5.92 2.69 -11.53
N VAL A 220 5.23 1.54 -11.49
CA VAL A 220 4.63 0.97 -12.70
C VAL A 220 3.40 1.76 -13.17
N ALA A 221 2.68 2.43 -12.25
CA ALA A 221 1.61 3.36 -12.62
C ALA A 221 2.16 4.56 -13.42
N ALA A 222 3.27 5.15 -12.97
CA ALA A 222 3.93 6.24 -13.69
C ALA A 222 4.51 5.79 -15.04
N LEU A 223 5.22 4.65 -15.07
CA LEU A 223 5.87 4.14 -16.29
C LEU A 223 4.87 3.74 -17.37
N VAL A 224 3.80 3.01 -17.03
CA VAL A 224 2.84 2.53 -18.04
C VAL A 224 2.09 3.68 -18.70
N THR A 225 1.88 4.78 -17.98
CA THR A 225 1.26 6.00 -18.50
C THR A 225 2.23 6.85 -19.33
N GLY A 226 3.50 6.42 -19.52
CA GLY A 226 4.50 7.04 -20.38
C GLY A 226 5.40 8.06 -19.69
N ASN A 227 5.34 8.18 -18.38
CA ASN A 227 6.25 9.00 -17.58
C ASN A 227 7.57 8.28 -17.32
N THR A 228 8.65 9.02 -17.06
CA THR A 228 9.87 8.49 -16.48
C THR A 228 9.86 8.66 -14.95
N VAL A 229 10.69 7.90 -14.23
CA VAL A 229 10.59 7.78 -12.79
C VAL A 229 11.93 7.97 -12.09
N ILE A 230 11.92 8.81 -11.07
CA ILE A 230 12.91 8.85 -9.99
C ILE A 230 12.29 8.13 -8.79
N ALA A 231 12.77 6.94 -8.48
CA ALA A 231 12.29 6.11 -7.37
C ALA A 231 13.16 6.30 -6.13
N LYS A 232 12.53 6.61 -4.99
CA LYS A 232 13.20 6.76 -3.70
C LYS A 232 12.56 5.84 -2.67
N PRO A 233 13.23 4.76 -2.26
CA PRO A 233 12.77 3.89 -1.17
C PRO A 233 12.97 4.54 0.20
N ALA A 234 12.34 3.99 1.22
CA ALA A 234 12.70 4.30 2.60
C ALA A 234 14.15 3.81 2.91
N GLY A 235 14.84 4.53 3.80
CA GLY A 235 16.23 4.19 4.15
C GLY A 235 16.39 2.80 4.79
N GLN A 236 15.34 2.31 5.44
CA GLN A 236 15.32 1.02 6.12
C GLN A 236 15.18 -0.18 5.15
N THR A 237 14.76 0.04 3.89
CA THR A 237 14.39 -1.04 2.97
C THR A 237 14.95 -0.79 1.56
N CYS A 238 16.26 -0.55 1.51
CA CYS A 238 16.96 -0.22 0.26
C CYS A 238 17.33 -1.46 -0.56
N VAL A 239 17.56 -2.62 0.08
CA VAL A 239 17.99 -3.84 -0.62
C VAL A 239 16.87 -4.38 -1.48
N ILE A 240 15.66 -4.52 -0.93
CA ILE A 240 14.51 -5.01 -1.68
C ILE A 240 14.14 -4.06 -2.83
N ALA A 241 14.24 -2.73 -2.62
CA ALA A 241 13.99 -1.74 -3.66
C ALA A 241 15.02 -1.81 -4.79
N ASN A 242 16.30 -1.97 -4.45
CA ASN A 242 17.39 -2.16 -5.41
C ASN A 242 17.16 -3.42 -6.24
N PHE A 243 16.82 -4.54 -5.59
CA PHE A 243 16.54 -5.81 -6.27
C PHE A 243 15.31 -5.68 -7.18
N ALA A 244 14.23 -5.05 -6.71
CA ALA A 244 13.03 -4.79 -7.50
C ALA A 244 13.32 -3.98 -8.76
N VAL A 245 14.14 -2.91 -8.69
CA VAL A 245 14.52 -2.11 -9.87
C VAL A 245 15.35 -2.95 -10.86
N LYS A 246 16.25 -3.80 -10.39
CA LYS A 246 16.97 -4.75 -11.26
C LYS A 246 16.02 -5.68 -12.01
N LEU A 247 14.98 -6.21 -11.36
CA LEU A 247 13.96 -7.04 -11.99
C LEU A 247 13.14 -6.25 -13.02
N LEU A 248 12.77 -4.99 -12.73
CA LEU A 248 12.08 -4.13 -13.68
C LEU A 248 12.92 -3.82 -14.92
N HIS A 249 14.23 -3.55 -14.76
CA HIS A 249 15.14 -3.37 -15.88
C HIS A 249 15.30 -4.66 -16.71
N LYS A 250 15.39 -5.83 -16.05
CA LYS A 250 15.45 -7.14 -16.70
C LYS A 250 14.18 -7.42 -17.52
N ALA A 251 13.02 -6.97 -17.06
CA ALA A 251 11.75 -7.08 -17.78
C ALA A 251 11.68 -6.22 -19.06
N GLY A 252 12.59 -5.25 -19.21
CA GLY A 252 12.70 -4.41 -20.41
C GLY A 252 12.35 -2.94 -20.19
N ILE A 253 12.18 -2.48 -18.94
CA ILE A 253 12.08 -1.04 -18.68
C ILE A 253 13.44 -0.39 -19.00
N PRO A 254 13.48 0.66 -19.85
CA PRO A 254 14.74 1.32 -20.18
C PRO A 254 15.46 1.82 -18.92
N LYS A 255 16.77 1.59 -18.87
CA LYS A 255 17.60 1.94 -17.73
C LYS A 255 17.59 3.44 -17.42
N THR A 256 17.34 4.26 -18.43
CA THR A 256 17.22 5.72 -18.36
C THR A 256 15.83 6.19 -17.98
N ALA A 257 14.78 5.36 -18.17
CA ALA A 257 13.40 5.70 -17.79
C ALA A 257 13.08 5.48 -16.31
N LEU A 258 13.86 4.65 -15.62
CA LEU A 258 13.70 4.36 -14.19
C LEU A 258 15.05 4.49 -13.48
N GLN A 259 15.15 5.47 -12.60
CA GLN A 259 16.32 5.72 -11.75
C GLN A 259 16.00 5.39 -10.31
N LEU A 260 16.86 4.66 -9.63
CA LEU A 260 16.78 4.43 -8.18
C LEU A 260 17.74 5.35 -7.45
N ILE A 261 17.24 6.20 -6.56
CA ILE A 261 18.04 7.11 -5.75
C ILE A 261 17.93 6.74 -4.28
N ILE A 262 19.03 6.25 -3.70
CA ILE A 262 19.15 5.96 -2.28
C ILE A 262 19.88 7.13 -1.64
N THR A 263 19.15 7.98 -0.93
CA THR A 263 19.70 9.19 -0.30
C THR A 263 18.80 9.69 0.83
N SER A 264 19.24 10.73 1.54
CA SER A 264 18.48 11.38 2.61
C SER A 264 17.23 12.11 2.10
N ALA A 265 16.25 12.34 2.98
CA ALA A 265 15.06 13.13 2.66
C ALA A 265 15.41 14.59 2.29
N SER A 266 16.41 15.17 2.93
CA SER A 266 16.89 16.53 2.62
C SER A 266 17.45 16.63 1.20
N ASN A 267 18.23 15.65 0.76
CA ASN A 267 18.77 15.64 -0.60
C ASN A 267 17.65 15.51 -1.65
N ILE A 268 16.64 14.67 -1.40
CA ILE A 268 15.47 14.58 -2.29
C ILE A 268 14.73 15.92 -2.36
N SER A 269 14.50 16.58 -1.22
CA SER A 269 13.85 17.89 -1.20
C SER A 269 14.65 18.93 -2.01
N ASN A 270 15.95 19.01 -1.77
CA ASN A 270 16.79 20.06 -2.34
C ASN A 270 17.15 19.85 -3.81
N TYR A 271 17.35 18.60 -4.24
CA TYR A 271 17.92 18.30 -5.56
C TYR A 271 16.94 17.61 -6.52
N VAL A 272 15.76 17.17 -6.02
CA VAL A 272 14.72 16.55 -6.86
C VAL A 272 13.43 17.32 -6.78
N LEU A 273 12.81 17.47 -5.61
CA LEU A 273 11.48 18.08 -5.51
C LEU A 273 11.46 19.57 -5.91
N ARG A 274 12.55 20.30 -5.70
CA ARG A 274 12.70 21.69 -6.15
C ARG A 274 13.05 21.84 -7.62
N ASP A 275 13.42 20.76 -8.30
CA ASP A 275 13.72 20.81 -9.73
C ASP A 275 12.45 21.04 -10.54
N GLU A 276 12.45 22.07 -11.39
CA GLU A 276 11.29 22.50 -12.17
C GLU A 276 10.83 21.48 -13.23
N ARG A 277 11.69 20.52 -13.58
CA ARG A 277 11.41 19.45 -14.55
C ARG A 277 10.59 18.30 -13.97
N ILE A 278 10.43 18.25 -12.67
CA ILE A 278 9.57 17.25 -12.01
C ILE A 278 8.11 17.58 -12.30
N ALA A 279 7.42 16.63 -12.91
CA ALA A 279 6.06 16.77 -13.42
C ALA A 279 4.98 16.17 -12.52
N GLY A 280 5.37 15.49 -11.43
CA GLY A 280 4.46 14.94 -10.43
C GLY A 280 5.19 14.17 -9.33
N VAL A 281 4.50 13.97 -8.22
CA VAL A 281 5.02 13.21 -7.06
C VAL A 281 3.97 12.22 -6.60
N ALA A 282 4.37 10.94 -6.46
CA ALA A 282 3.63 9.91 -5.75
C ALA A 282 4.37 9.59 -4.45
N PHE A 283 3.68 9.72 -3.33
CA PHE A 283 4.25 9.60 -1.99
C PHE A 283 3.40 8.72 -1.11
N THR A 284 4.03 7.83 -0.36
CA THR A 284 3.41 7.16 0.79
C THR A 284 4.33 7.25 1.99
N GLY A 285 3.81 7.72 3.13
CA GLY A 285 4.57 7.90 4.36
C GLY A 285 3.84 8.71 5.43
N SER A 286 4.56 9.46 6.27
CA SER A 286 3.95 10.24 7.35
C SER A 286 3.24 11.52 6.85
N CYS A 287 2.20 11.95 7.58
CA CYS A 287 1.50 13.21 7.32
C CYS A 287 2.45 14.42 7.34
N GLU A 288 3.42 14.42 8.25
CA GLU A 288 4.41 15.50 8.34
C GLU A 288 5.27 15.59 7.08
N THR A 289 5.76 14.45 6.58
CA THR A 289 6.54 14.41 5.33
C THR A 289 5.68 14.83 4.13
N ALA A 290 4.41 14.38 4.06
CA ALA A 290 3.49 14.81 3.01
C ALA A 290 3.29 16.33 2.99
N LYS A 291 3.10 16.94 4.18
CA LYS A 291 2.99 18.39 4.32
C LYS A 291 4.26 19.11 3.81
N ASN A 292 5.43 18.63 4.17
CA ASN A 292 6.71 19.22 3.76
C ASN A 292 6.94 19.10 2.25
N ILE A 293 6.57 17.97 1.64
CA ILE A 293 6.61 17.79 0.17
C ILE A 293 5.66 18.80 -0.50
N ASN A 294 4.43 18.90 -0.01
CA ASN A 294 3.43 19.81 -0.58
C ASN A 294 3.88 21.28 -0.53
N LEU A 295 4.46 21.69 0.59
CA LEU A 295 5.04 23.05 0.73
C LEU A 295 6.21 23.24 -0.25
N THR A 296 7.12 22.27 -0.37
CA THR A 296 8.26 22.35 -1.31
C THR A 296 7.77 22.48 -2.76
N LEU A 297 6.72 21.75 -3.14
CA LEU A 297 6.12 21.85 -4.48
C LEU A 297 5.43 23.18 -4.72
N ALA A 298 4.75 23.73 -3.70
CA ALA A 298 4.06 25.01 -3.78
C ALA A 298 5.02 26.22 -3.89
N GLU A 299 6.24 26.11 -3.34
CA GLU A 299 7.28 27.15 -3.41
C GLU A 299 8.00 27.23 -4.77
N ARG A 300 7.74 26.30 -5.69
CA ARG A 300 8.38 26.28 -7.02
C ARG A 300 7.80 27.37 -7.92
N ASN A 301 8.63 27.91 -8.79
CA ASN A 301 8.21 28.85 -9.84
C ASN A 301 7.69 28.14 -11.11
N SER A 302 7.73 26.80 -11.14
CA SER A 302 7.25 25.99 -12.24
C SER A 302 5.73 25.73 -12.17
N GLY A 303 5.18 25.07 -13.21
CA GLY A 303 3.76 24.74 -13.27
C GLY A 303 3.27 23.87 -12.10
N ILE A 304 1.96 23.93 -11.86
CA ILE A 304 1.28 23.11 -10.84
C ILE A 304 1.37 21.63 -11.23
N VAL A 305 1.91 20.82 -10.33
CA VAL A 305 2.06 19.38 -10.54
C VAL A 305 1.17 18.57 -9.59
N PRO A 306 0.70 17.37 -9.99
CA PRO A 306 -0.06 16.52 -9.09
C PRO A 306 0.81 16.03 -7.94
N PHE A 307 0.24 16.06 -6.75
CA PHE A 307 0.75 15.41 -5.56
C PHE A 307 -0.21 14.29 -5.16
N ILE A 308 0.20 13.04 -5.33
CA ILE A 308 -0.54 11.85 -4.96
C ILE A 308 0.04 11.40 -3.63
N ALA A 309 -0.66 11.67 -2.53
CA ALA A 309 -0.21 11.32 -1.20
C ALA A 309 -1.14 10.28 -0.57
N GLU A 310 -0.52 9.26 0.03
CA GLU A 310 -1.14 8.31 0.94
C GLU A 310 -0.36 8.34 2.25
N THR A 311 -1.07 8.55 3.36
CA THR A 311 -0.44 8.77 4.67
C THR A 311 -1.05 7.85 5.72
N GLY A 312 -0.78 8.14 7.01
CA GLY A 312 -1.22 7.34 8.13
C GLY A 312 -2.73 7.30 8.34
N GLY A 313 -3.15 6.56 9.36
CA GLY A 313 -4.54 6.40 9.75
C GLY A 313 -4.71 6.17 11.24
N GLN A 314 -5.68 6.87 11.86
CA GLN A 314 -6.17 6.55 13.18
C GLN A 314 -7.44 5.70 13.05
N ASN A 315 -7.27 4.52 12.44
CA ASN A 315 -8.37 3.71 11.97
C ASN A 315 -9.20 3.16 13.13
N ALA A 316 -10.51 3.27 13.01
CA ALA A 316 -11.45 2.84 14.02
C ALA A 316 -12.30 1.65 13.54
N MET A 317 -12.80 0.88 14.51
CA MET A 317 -13.80 -0.17 14.29
C MET A 317 -14.90 -0.04 15.33
N ILE A 318 -16.15 -0.11 14.90
CA ILE A 318 -17.32 -0.11 15.77
C ILE A 318 -17.92 -1.50 15.80
N VAL A 319 -18.11 -2.02 17.00
CA VAL A 319 -18.70 -3.35 17.26
C VAL A 319 -19.98 -3.15 18.07
N ASP A 320 -21.13 -3.53 17.50
CA ASP A 320 -22.39 -3.47 18.20
C ASP A 320 -22.75 -4.80 18.90
N SER A 321 -23.77 -4.77 19.75
CA SER A 321 -24.19 -5.92 20.56
C SER A 321 -24.68 -7.14 19.75
N SER A 322 -24.94 -6.97 18.45
CA SER A 322 -25.37 -8.06 17.57
C SER A 322 -24.21 -8.83 16.90
N ALA A 323 -22.97 -8.34 17.04
CA ALA A 323 -21.80 -8.91 16.38
C ALA A 323 -21.47 -10.33 16.84
N LEU A 324 -20.82 -11.12 16.00
CA LEU A 324 -20.28 -12.43 16.35
C LEU A 324 -18.91 -12.26 17.01
N LEU A 325 -18.83 -12.46 18.32
CA LEU A 325 -17.66 -12.07 19.11
C LEU A 325 -16.38 -12.81 18.73
N GLU A 326 -16.45 -14.08 18.34
CA GLU A 326 -15.32 -14.88 17.89
C GLU A 326 -14.74 -14.34 16.59
N GLN A 327 -15.61 -13.97 15.64
CA GLN A 327 -15.21 -13.33 14.39
C GLN A 327 -14.57 -11.97 14.65
N VAL A 328 -15.18 -11.15 15.52
CA VAL A 328 -14.62 -9.85 15.91
C VAL A 328 -13.24 -10.02 16.51
N THR A 329 -13.06 -10.98 17.43
CA THR A 329 -11.77 -11.24 18.09
C THR A 329 -10.70 -11.55 17.05
N TYR A 330 -10.96 -12.47 16.13
CA TYR A 330 -10.04 -12.83 15.06
C TYR A 330 -9.69 -11.63 14.16
N ASP A 331 -10.70 -10.87 13.73
CA ASP A 331 -10.52 -9.71 12.84
C ASP A 331 -9.78 -8.56 13.53
N VAL A 332 -9.98 -8.37 14.84
CA VAL A 332 -9.27 -7.39 15.67
C VAL A 332 -7.79 -7.76 15.78
N LEU A 333 -7.46 -9.01 16.11
CA LEU A 333 -6.07 -9.45 16.22
C LEU A 333 -5.29 -9.21 14.91
N ILE A 334 -5.86 -9.66 13.80
CA ILE A 334 -5.25 -9.46 12.48
C ILE A 334 -5.10 -7.96 12.17
N SER A 335 -6.13 -7.16 12.46
CA SER A 335 -6.13 -5.75 12.11
C SER A 335 -5.21 -4.90 12.98
N ALA A 336 -5.06 -5.23 14.27
CA ALA A 336 -4.29 -4.42 15.21
C ALA A 336 -2.83 -4.87 15.35
N PHE A 337 -2.56 -6.20 15.33
CA PHE A 337 -1.28 -6.73 15.79
C PHE A 337 -0.43 -7.38 14.70
N TYR A 338 -1.01 -7.96 13.64
CA TYR A 338 -0.20 -8.55 12.56
C TYR A 338 0.63 -7.49 11.84
N SER A 339 1.78 -7.89 11.30
CA SER A 339 2.85 -7.00 10.86
C SER A 339 3.37 -6.08 11.98
N ALA A 340 3.31 -6.51 13.25
CA ALA A 340 3.60 -5.69 14.43
C ALA A 340 2.82 -4.36 14.46
N GLY A 341 1.56 -4.35 13.95
CA GLY A 341 0.73 -3.16 13.82
C GLY A 341 1.27 -2.09 12.86
N GLN A 342 2.29 -2.41 12.05
CA GLN A 342 3.01 -1.47 11.18
C GLN A 342 2.33 -1.32 9.80
N ARG A 343 1.00 -1.17 9.79
CA ARG A 343 0.22 -0.89 8.57
C ARG A 343 -0.51 0.44 8.73
N CYS A 344 -0.55 1.21 7.64
CA CYS A 344 -1.37 2.43 7.60
C CYS A 344 -2.87 2.13 7.86
N SER A 345 -3.32 0.93 7.45
CA SER A 345 -4.68 0.42 7.67
C SER A 345 -4.90 -0.26 9.02
N ALA A 346 -3.89 -0.38 9.89
CA ALA A 346 -4.03 -1.11 11.16
C ALA A 346 -5.10 -0.49 12.07
N LEU A 347 -5.82 -1.36 12.77
CA LEU A 347 -6.82 -0.94 13.76
C LEU A 347 -6.12 -0.29 14.96
N ARG A 348 -6.47 0.96 15.23
CA ARG A 348 -5.92 1.74 16.34
C ARG A 348 -6.92 1.95 17.47
N VAL A 349 -8.22 2.05 17.12
CA VAL A 349 -9.29 2.33 18.10
C VAL A 349 -10.47 1.39 17.87
N LEU A 350 -10.81 0.63 18.88
CA LEU A 350 -11.93 -0.30 18.88
C LEU A 350 -13.03 0.23 19.80
N TYR A 351 -14.18 0.56 19.24
CA TYR A 351 -15.38 0.94 19.98
C TYR A 351 -16.25 -0.29 20.22
N ILE A 352 -16.51 -0.61 21.48
CA ILE A 352 -17.30 -1.80 21.87
C ILE A 352 -18.54 -1.35 22.61
N GLN A 353 -19.72 -1.80 22.14
CA GLN A 353 -20.99 -1.50 22.80
C GLN A 353 -21.04 -2.11 24.19
N GLU A 354 -21.61 -1.39 25.18
CA GLU A 354 -21.47 -1.70 26.60
C GLU A 354 -21.97 -3.11 26.99
N GLU A 355 -23.00 -3.64 26.30
CA GLU A 355 -23.60 -4.93 26.61
C GLU A 355 -22.68 -6.13 26.36
N ILE A 356 -21.72 -5.97 25.44
CA ILE A 356 -20.77 -7.04 25.05
C ILE A 356 -19.34 -6.71 25.47
N TYR A 357 -19.13 -5.56 26.11
CA TYR A 357 -17.78 -5.01 26.37
C TYR A 357 -16.89 -5.97 27.14
N ASP A 358 -17.34 -6.44 28.31
CA ASP A 358 -16.51 -7.26 29.20
C ASP A 358 -16.17 -8.61 28.54
N ASN A 359 -17.15 -9.25 27.89
CA ASN A 359 -16.95 -10.54 27.22
C ASN A 359 -15.97 -10.40 26.04
N LEU A 360 -16.14 -9.39 25.20
CA LEU A 360 -15.26 -9.19 24.04
C LEU A 360 -13.85 -8.78 24.45
N CYS A 361 -13.71 -7.92 25.46
CA CYS A 361 -12.38 -7.56 26.01
C CYS A 361 -11.62 -8.78 26.55
N ASN A 362 -12.30 -9.69 27.24
CA ASN A 362 -11.68 -10.92 27.74
C ASN A 362 -11.23 -11.81 26.57
N LEU A 363 -12.09 -12.04 25.57
CA LEU A 363 -11.73 -12.83 24.39
C LEU A 363 -10.52 -12.24 23.66
N ILE A 364 -10.48 -10.91 23.45
CA ILE A 364 -9.36 -10.25 22.77
C ILE A 364 -8.07 -10.38 23.58
N ARG A 365 -8.12 -10.23 24.91
CA ARG A 365 -6.94 -10.38 25.78
C ARG A 365 -6.40 -11.80 25.73
N GLU A 366 -7.25 -12.81 25.99
CA GLU A 366 -6.88 -14.22 25.96
C GLU A 366 -6.30 -14.62 24.59
N ALA A 367 -6.94 -14.17 23.50
CA ALA A 367 -6.43 -14.42 22.14
C ALA A 367 -5.11 -13.68 21.85
N THR A 368 -4.87 -12.52 22.46
CA THR A 368 -3.60 -11.79 22.36
C THR A 368 -2.46 -12.55 23.06
N GLU A 369 -2.73 -13.18 24.20
CA GLU A 369 -1.72 -13.92 24.98
C GLU A 369 -1.11 -15.13 24.26
N ILE A 370 -1.84 -15.72 23.31
CA ILE A 370 -1.35 -16.87 22.55
C ILE A 370 -0.53 -16.50 21.30
N LEU A 371 -0.48 -15.21 20.93
CA LEU A 371 0.32 -14.75 19.79
C LEU A 371 1.80 -14.98 20.06
N LYS A 372 2.49 -15.57 19.09
CA LYS A 372 3.93 -15.82 19.15
C LYS A 372 4.69 -14.64 18.57
N ILE A 373 5.56 -14.04 19.39
CA ILE A 373 6.41 -12.93 18.99
C ILE A 373 7.86 -13.43 18.87
N GLY A 374 8.53 -13.14 17.75
CA GLY A 374 9.89 -13.59 17.55
C GLY A 374 10.47 -13.27 16.17
N ASP A 375 11.65 -13.84 15.89
CA ASP A 375 12.29 -13.75 14.57
C ASP A 375 11.41 -14.44 13.52
N THR A 376 10.93 -13.67 12.55
CA THR A 376 10.04 -14.15 11.48
C THR A 376 10.74 -15.03 10.43
N ALA A 377 12.06 -15.21 10.55
CA ALA A 377 12.77 -16.31 9.85
C ALA A 377 12.32 -17.69 10.36
N ASP A 378 11.82 -17.79 11.59
CA ASP A 378 11.00 -18.89 12.07
C ASP A 378 9.53 -18.60 11.73
N PHE A 379 8.98 -19.33 10.77
CA PHE A 379 7.62 -19.14 10.25
C PHE A 379 6.51 -19.46 11.28
N SER A 380 6.86 -20.01 12.44
CA SER A 380 5.90 -20.24 13.52
C SER A 380 5.57 -18.99 14.33
N ASN A 381 6.32 -17.88 14.14
CA ASN A 381 6.04 -16.61 14.81
C ASN A 381 5.00 -15.79 14.05
N ASP A 382 3.99 -15.29 14.77
CA ASP A 382 2.90 -14.48 14.24
C ASP A 382 3.32 -13.03 14.03
N ILE A 383 4.14 -12.48 14.93
CA ILE A 383 4.53 -11.08 15.00
C ILE A 383 6.05 -10.96 15.05
N GLY A 384 6.61 -10.19 14.12
CA GLY A 384 8.04 -9.88 14.06
C GLY A 384 8.43 -8.62 14.84
N ALA A 385 9.68 -8.21 14.67
CA ALA A 385 10.22 -6.99 15.23
C ALA A 385 9.63 -5.74 14.53
N VAL A 386 9.54 -4.62 15.26
CA VAL A 386 9.32 -3.30 14.64
C VAL A 386 10.59 -2.86 13.92
N ILE A 387 10.43 -2.03 12.90
CA ILE A 387 11.43 -1.76 11.87
C ILE A 387 12.79 -1.26 12.40
N ASP A 388 12.78 -0.43 13.42
CA ASP A 388 14.00 0.14 13.99
C ASP A 388 13.85 0.51 15.47
N ARG A 389 14.97 0.83 16.10
CA ARG A 389 15.03 1.22 17.51
C ARG A 389 14.23 2.50 17.81
N LYS A 390 14.22 3.44 16.89
CA LYS A 390 13.46 4.69 17.04
C LYS A 390 11.97 4.41 17.12
N SER A 391 11.45 3.52 16.25
CA SER A 391 10.05 3.09 16.30
C SER A 391 9.73 2.39 17.61
N PHE A 392 10.60 1.49 18.07
CA PHE A 392 10.46 0.81 19.36
C PHE A 392 10.37 1.80 20.53
N ASP A 393 11.30 2.77 20.59
CA ASP A 393 11.34 3.75 21.67
C ASP A 393 10.11 4.67 21.66
N ASN A 394 9.65 5.11 20.49
CA ASN A 394 8.44 5.93 20.34
C ASN A 394 7.19 5.21 20.88
N LEU A 395 7.06 3.91 20.59
CA LEU A 395 5.95 3.10 21.13
C LEU A 395 6.03 2.97 22.66
N GLY A 396 7.25 2.77 23.20
CA GLY A 396 7.48 2.75 24.65
C GLY A 396 7.14 4.08 25.34
N HIS A 397 7.46 5.20 24.68
CA HIS A 397 7.07 6.52 25.18
C HIS A 397 5.55 6.70 25.22
N HIS A 398 4.83 6.22 24.20
CA HIS A 398 3.37 6.27 24.20
C HIS A 398 2.76 5.44 25.34
N ILE A 399 3.21 4.21 25.55
CA ILE A 399 2.75 3.38 26.67
C ILE A 399 2.98 4.09 28.01
N SER A 400 4.19 4.65 28.21
CA SER A 400 4.53 5.40 29.42
C SER A 400 3.65 6.64 29.62
N TYR A 401 3.37 7.37 28.53
CA TYR A 401 2.49 8.54 28.56
C TYR A 401 1.07 8.15 28.98
N MET A 402 0.47 7.13 28.36
CA MET A 402 -0.89 6.68 28.67
C MET A 402 -1.02 6.17 30.11
N GLY A 403 -0.03 5.41 30.59
CA GLY A 403 0.00 4.95 31.98
C GLY A 403 0.09 6.10 32.99
N LYS A 404 0.94 7.11 32.73
CA LYS A 404 1.03 8.32 33.58
C LYS A 404 -0.24 9.18 33.55
N ALA A 405 -0.97 9.17 32.43
CA ALA A 405 -2.27 9.83 32.31
C ALA A 405 -3.41 9.08 33.05
N GLY A 406 -3.11 7.93 33.65
CA GLY A 406 -4.07 7.15 34.45
C GLY A 406 -4.90 6.15 33.64
N PHE A 407 -4.61 5.94 32.37
CA PHE A 407 -5.29 4.94 31.56
C PHE A 407 -4.83 3.53 31.93
N LYS A 408 -5.75 2.57 31.86
CA LYS A 408 -5.45 1.17 32.14
C LYS A 408 -4.77 0.54 30.93
N VAL A 409 -3.53 0.09 31.13
CA VAL A 409 -2.70 -0.55 30.12
C VAL A 409 -2.60 -2.04 30.41
N TYR A 410 -3.00 -2.85 29.45
CA TYR A 410 -2.74 -4.28 29.42
C TYR A 410 -1.55 -4.56 28.49
N SER A 411 -0.57 -5.33 29.00
CA SER A 411 0.60 -5.74 28.23
C SER A 411 0.60 -7.25 28.05
N HIS A 412 1.06 -7.74 26.92
CA HIS A 412 1.25 -9.16 26.68
C HIS A 412 2.08 -9.80 27.81
N PRO A 413 1.74 -11.01 28.34
CA PRO A 413 2.40 -11.62 29.50
C PRO A 413 3.91 -11.79 29.35
N GLN A 414 4.39 -12.03 28.11
CA GLN A 414 5.83 -12.18 27.81
C GLN A 414 6.52 -10.86 27.48
N ASN A 415 5.90 -9.71 27.72
CA ASN A 415 6.47 -8.40 27.38
C ASN A 415 7.89 -8.25 27.94
N GLY A 416 8.85 -7.94 27.04
CA GLY A 416 10.26 -7.75 27.38
C GLY A 416 11.08 -9.03 27.57
N SER A 417 10.54 -10.22 27.27
CA SER A 417 11.29 -11.49 27.33
C SER A 417 12.38 -11.59 26.26
N LEU A 418 12.13 -11.09 25.04
CA LEU A 418 13.10 -11.04 23.96
C LEU A 418 13.85 -9.69 23.98
N LYS A 419 15.20 -9.74 23.96
CA LYS A 419 16.06 -8.54 24.04
C LYS A 419 17.05 -8.43 22.88
N ASP A 420 17.07 -9.40 22.01
CA ASP A 420 18.01 -9.52 20.90
C ASP A 420 17.55 -8.83 19.60
N GLY A 421 16.32 -8.31 19.58
CA GLY A 421 15.71 -7.57 18.47
C GLY A 421 14.80 -6.43 18.93
N ASN A 422 14.21 -5.72 17.98
CA ASN A 422 13.24 -4.64 18.23
C ASN A 422 11.83 -5.21 18.46
N TYR A 423 11.67 -6.21 19.34
CA TYR A 423 10.41 -6.88 19.60
C TYR A 423 9.52 -6.05 20.52
N PHE A 424 8.52 -5.37 19.93
CA PHE A 424 7.51 -4.65 20.70
C PHE A 424 6.25 -5.52 20.81
N TYR A 425 5.90 -5.87 22.03
CA TYR A 425 4.79 -6.77 22.30
C TYR A 425 3.44 -6.05 22.17
N PRO A 426 2.33 -6.78 21.86
CA PRO A 426 1.00 -6.22 21.85
C PRO A 426 0.59 -5.56 23.18
N HIS A 427 -0.03 -4.38 23.07
CA HIS A 427 -0.61 -3.66 24.18
C HIS A 427 -2.05 -3.27 23.88
N ILE A 428 -2.89 -3.32 24.91
CA ILE A 428 -4.29 -2.88 24.87
C ILE A 428 -4.47 -1.79 25.92
N ILE A 429 -5.05 -0.65 25.53
CA ILE A 429 -5.22 0.51 26.39
C ILE A 429 -6.71 0.88 26.44
N GLU A 430 -7.30 0.92 27.65
CA GLU A 430 -8.67 1.39 27.82
C GLU A 430 -8.66 2.92 27.90
N ILE A 431 -9.38 3.60 26.99
CA ILE A 431 -9.48 5.05 26.91
C ILE A 431 -10.94 5.51 26.86
N ASN A 432 -11.20 6.81 27.02
CA ASN A 432 -12.55 7.36 27.06
C ASN A 432 -12.98 8.01 25.72
N SER A 433 -12.04 8.52 24.96
CA SER A 433 -12.26 9.18 23.67
C SER A 433 -11.06 8.95 22.74
N ILE A 434 -11.27 8.95 21.42
CA ILE A 434 -10.18 8.95 20.44
C ILE A 434 -9.25 10.16 20.63
N ASN A 435 -9.74 11.26 21.19
CA ASN A 435 -8.97 12.46 21.47
C ASN A 435 -7.96 12.31 22.62
N ASP A 436 -8.03 11.23 23.41
CA ASP A 436 -7.03 10.90 24.43
C ASP A 436 -5.70 10.46 23.81
N ILE A 437 -5.70 10.13 22.51
CA ILE A 437 -4.53 9.66 21.78
C ILE A 437 -3.82 10.87 21.15
N PRO A 438 -2.56 11.17 21.51
CA PRO A 438 -1.86 12.36 21.03
C PRO A 438 -1.49 12.31 19.53
N GLY A 439 -1.51 11.14 18.89
CA GLY A 439 -1.18 10.96 17.50
C GLY A 439 -1.15 9.49 17.08
N GLU A 440 -0.81 9.23 15.80
CA GLU A 440 -0.73 7.87 15.28
C GLU A 440 0.44 7.10 15.93
N ASN A 441 0.15 5.91 16.47
CA ASN A 441 1.13 4.99 17.01
C ASN A 441 1.32 3.81 16.06
N PHE A 442 2.41 3.83 15.30
CA PHE A 442 2.65 2.88 14.22
C PHE A 442 3.29 1.58 14.73
N GLY A 443 2.51 0.84 15.53
CA GLY A 443 2.95 -0.38 16.20
C GLY A 443 1.77 -1.19 16.75
N PRO A 444 2.03 -2.29 17.47
CA PRO A 444 1.01 -3.21 17.94
C PRO A 444 0.33 -2.71 19.24
N ILE A 445 -0.34 -1.57 19.14
CA ILE A 445 -1.08 -0.93 20.23
C ILE A 445 -2.52 -0.72 19.81
N LEU A 446 -3.45 -1.30 20.57
CA LEU A 446 -4.89 -1.17 20.38
C LEU A 446 -5.49 -0.35 21.53
N HIS A 447 -6.25 0.69 21.19
CA HIS A 447 -7.03 1.45 22.17
C HIS A 447 -8.48 0.96 22.13
N ILE A 448 -9.11 0.78 23.30
CA ILE A 448 -10.49 0.30 23.41
C ILE A 448 -11.34 1.36 24.10
N ILE A 449 -12.51 1.61 23.54
CA ILE A 449 -13.51 2.54 24.06
C ILE A 449 -14.83 1.78 24.27
N LYS A 450 -15.38 1.86 25.50
CA LYS A 450 -16.73 1.40 25.82
C LYS A 450 -17.74 2.49 25.43
N TYR A 451 -18.83 2.12 24.73
CA TYR A 451 -19.84 3.10 24.37
C TYR A 451 -21.27 2.59 24.57
N LYS A 452 -22.21 3.51 24.78
CA LYS A 452 -23.64 3.25 24.83
C LYS A 452 -24.28 3.45 23.47
N SER A 453 -25.24 2.61 23.10
CA SER A 453 -25.91 2.68 21.79
C SER A 453 -26.40 4.09 21.41
N LYS A 454 -26.89 4.87 22.38
CA LYS A 454 -27.35 6.26 22.20
C LYS A 454 -26.23 7.27 21.89
N GLU A 455 -24.97 6.88 22.06
CA GLU A 455 -23.80 7.77 21.85
C GLU A 455 -23.20 7.63 20.44
N ILE A 456 -23.82 6.81 19.57
CA ILE A 456 -23.27 6.48 18.26
C ILE A 456 -23.01 7.71 17.38
N ASP A 457 -23.90 8.70 17.41
CA ASP A 457 -23.73 9.95 16.64
C ASP A 457 -22.52 10.76 17.10
N LYS A 458 -22.33 10.86 18.42
CA LYS A 458 -21.17 11.52 19.02
C LYS A 458 -19.87 10.82 18.58
N ILE A 459 -19.86 9.48 18.57
CA ILE A 459 -18.69 8.68 18.15
C ILE A 459 -18.38 8.92 16.67
N ILE A 460 -19.39 8.93 15.81
CA ILE A 460 -19.22 9.25 14.39
C ILE A 460 -18.56 10.63 14.23
N ASP A 461 -19.05 11.62 14.96
CA ASP A 461 -18.51 12.98 14.92
C ASP A 461 -17.07 13.04 15.44
N GLU A 462 -16.75 12.34 16.53
CA GLU A 462 -15.38 12.25 17.08
C GLU A 462 -14.42 11.62 16.07
N ILE A 463 -14.79 10.50 15.45
CA ILE A 463 -13.96 9.82 14.44
C ILE A 463 -13.72 10.75 13.24
N ASN A 464 -14.79 11.35 12.70
CA ASN A 464 -14.69 12.23 11.54
C ASN A 464 -13.87 13.50 11.82
N ASN A 465 -14.03 14.09 13.01
CA ASN A 465 -13.34 15.32 13.42
C ASN A 465 -11.87 15.08 13.80
N TYR A 466 -11.47 13.86 14.15
CA TYR A 466 -10.06 13.54 14.37
C TYR A 466 -9.22 13.73 13.09
N GLY A 467 -9.87 13.63 11.94
CA GLY A 467 -9.38 14.12 10.66
C GLY A 467 -8.59 13.10 9.84
N PHE A 468 -8.44 11.85 10.28
CA PHE A 468 -7.99 10.74 9.43
C PHE A 468 -9.19 10.08 8.74
N GLY A 469 -8.94 9.50 7.56
CA GLY A 469 -9.99 8.84 6.78
C GLY A 469 -9.43 7.76 5.87
N LEU A 470 -8.69 6.76 6.43
CA LEU A 470 -8.12 5.68 5.61
C LEU A 470 -9.00 4.44 5.63
N THR A 471 -9.05 3.71 6.76
CA THR A 471 -9.89 2.52 6.90
C THR A 471 -10.83 2.62 8.09
N PHE A 472 -11.99 1.97 7.96
CA PHE A 472 -12.98 1.89 9.00
C PHE A 472 -13.64 0.51 9.02
N GLY A 473 -13.90 -0.05 10.20
CA GLY A 473 -14.52 -1.34 10.41
C GLY A 473 -15.90 -1.25 11.07
N ILE A 474 -16.81 -2.14 10.65
CA ILE A 474 -18.12 -2.29 11.25
C ILE A 474 -18.35 -3.78 11.52
N HIS A 475 -18.65 -4.15 12.76
CA HIS A 475 -19.15 -5.48 13.10
C HIS A 475 -20.58 -5.37 13.63
N SER A 476 -21.53 -5.85 12.86
CA SER A 476 -22.96 -5.86 13.17
C SER A 476 -23.67 -6.90 12.31
N ARG A 477 -24.76 -7.47 12.83
CA ARG A 477 -25.72 -8.29 12.05
C ARG A 477 -27.00 -7.54 11.70
N ILE A 478 -27.05 -6.23 12.00
CA ILE A 478 -28.19 -5.35 11.74
C ILE A 478 -27.88 -4.47 10.55
N GLU A 479 -28.52 -4.70 9.42
CA GLU A 479 -28.26 -4.04 8.15
C GLU A 479 -28.47 -2.51 8.23
N GLU A 480 -29.51 -2.05 8.91
CA GLU A 480 -29.79 -0.62 9.09
C GLU A 480 -28.67 0.10 9.86
N LYS A 481 -28.06 -0.56 10.85
CA LYS A 481 -26.91 0.01 11.58
C LYS A 481 -25.67 0.07 10.69
N ILE A 482 -25.42 -0.97 9.90
CA ILE A 482 -24.30 -0.99 8.95
C ILE A 482 -24.45 0.17 7.97
N GLU A 483 -25.63 0.32 7.36
CA GLU A 483 -25.89 1.38 6.39
C GLU A 483 -25.82 2.78 7.03
N TYR A 484 -26.33 2.92 8.26
CA TYR A 484 -26.25 4.15 9.02
C TYR A 484 -24.81 4.60 9.26
N LEU A 485 -23.93 3.70 9.70
CA LEU A 485 -22.51 3.97 9.92
C LEU A 485 -21.79 4.25 8.59
N ARG A 486 -22.02 3.39 7.59
CA ARG A 486 -21.40 3.49 6.27
C ARG A 486 -21.68 4.83 5.58
N SER A 487 -22.88 5.36 5.74
CA SER A 487 -23.28 6.62 5.11
C SER A 487 -22.71 7.87 5.79
N ARG A 488 -22.22 7.77 7.03
CA ARG A 488 -21.80 8.91 7.85
C ARG A 488 -20.31 8.97 8.15
N ILE A 489 -19.62 7.85 8.16
CA ILE A 489 -18.17 7.82 8.41
C ILE A 489 -17.42 8.23 7.15
N ARG A 490 -16.45 9.13 7.33
CA ARG A 490 -15.52 9.59 6.30
C ARG A 490 -14.27 8.74 6.31
N ALA A 491 -14.28 7.68 5.51
CA ALA A 491 -13.12 6.82 5.32
C ALA A 491 -13.05 6.32 3.88
N GLY A 492 -11.87 6.25 3.34
CA GLY A 492 -11.66 5.75 1.99
C GLY A 492 -12.07 4.30 1.82
N ASN A 493 -11.81 3.45 2.80
CA ASN A 493 -12.18 2.03 2.78
C ASN A 493 -13.01 1.66 4.01
N ILE A 494 -14.22 1.18 3.79
CA ILE A 494 -15.12 0.71 4.84
C ILE A 494 -15.31 -0.80 4.69
N TYR A 495 -15.09 -1.53 5.79
CA TYR A 495 -15.15 -2.98 5.84
C TYR A 495 -16.22 -3.43 6.83
N THR A 496 -17.07 -4.38 6.43
CA THR A 496 -18.14 -4.89 7.28
C THR A 496 -17.92 -6.37 7.56
N ASN A 497 -17.98 -6.74 8.84
CA ASN A 497 -17.86 -8.12 9.35
C ASN A 497 -16.61 -8.85 8.83
N ARG A 498 -15.50 -8.13 8.80
CA ARG A 498 -14.17 -8.64 8.45
C ARG A 498 -13.07 -7.72 8.96
N SER A 499 -11.82 -8.16 8.89
CA SER A 499 -10.63 -7.36 9.17
C SER A 499 -10.53 -6.14 8.24
N ILE A 500 -9.96 -5.03 8.74
CA ILE A 500 -9.81 -3.76 8.01
C ILE A 500 -8.48 -3.64 7.25
N VAL A 501 -7.70 -4.71 7.24
CA VAL A 501 -6.40 -4.79 6.55
C VAL A 501 -6.45 -5.76 5.37
N GLY A 502 -5.42 -5.73 4.52
CA GLY A 502 -5.26 -6.69 3.42
C GLY A 502 -6.16 -6.39 2.20
N ALA A 503 -6.29 -5.12 1.82
CA ALA A 503 -6.93 -4.73 0.57
C ALA A 503 -6.33 -5.45 -0.64
N LYS A 504 -7.17 -5.80 -1.62
CA LYS A 504 -6.74 -6.50 -2.84
C LYS A 504 -6.85 -5.59 -4.05
N VAL A 505 -5.80 -5.58 -4.88
CA VAL A 505 -5.76 -4.84 -6.14
C VAL A 505 -6.99 -5.16 -7.00
N GLU A 506 -7.64 -4.16 -7.56
CA GLU A 506 -8.86 -4.23 -8.36
C GLU A 506 -10.15 -4.48 -7.56
N SER A 507 -10.17 -5.43 -6.61
CA SER A 507 -11.37 -5.73 -5.81
C SER A 507 -11.64 -4.71 -4.72
N GLN A 508 -10.57 -4.20 -4.11
CA GLN A 508 -10.62 -3.29 -2.97
C GLN A 508 -9.58 -2.18 -3.15
N PRO A 509 -9.77 -1.28 -4.13
CA PRO A 509 -8.87 -0.14 -4.32
C PRO A 509 -8.63 0.60 -3.02
N PHE A 510 -7.36 0.94 -2.75
CA PHE A 510 -6.94 1.42 -1.45
C PHE A 510 -6.44 2.87 -1.49
N GLY A 511 -6.94 3.69 -0.57
CA GLY A 511 -6.53 5.08 -0.41
C GLY A 511 -7.48 5.84 0.50
N GLY A 512 -6.95 6.89 1.16
CA GLY A 512 -7.65 7.69 2.16
C GLY A 512 -8.02 9.09 1.70
N GLU A 513 -8.72 9.79 2.58
CA GLU A 513 -9.08 11.21 2.44
C GLU A 513 -8.60 12.02 3.64
N ASN A 514 -8.70 13.34 3.59
CA ASN A 514 -8.25 14.27 4.62
C ASN A 514 -6.76 14.10 4.96
N LYS A 515 -6.41 13.89 6.25
CA LYS A 515 -5.04 13.64 6.69
C LYS A 515 -4.46 12.33 6.13
N SER A 516 -5.30 11.40 5.64
CA SER A 516 -4.85 10.08 5.19
C SER A 516 -4.52 10.00 3.70
N GLY A 517 -4.87 10.99 2.89
CA GLY A 517 -4.50 10.94 1.47
C GLY A 517 -5.26 11.89 0.57
N THR A 518 -4.93 11.84 -0.72
CA THR A 518 -5.48 12.72 -1.77
C THR A 518 -6.64 12.11 -2.55
N GLY A 519 -7.16 10.97 -2.11
CA GLY A 519 -8.43 10.39 -2.54
C GLY A 519 -8.40 9.40 -3.71
N PHE A 520 -7.48 9.47 -4.66
CA PHE A 520 -7.39 8.52 -5.76
C PHE A 520 -6.74 7.22 -5.29
N LYS A 521 -7.44 6.10 -5.48
CA LYS A 521 -7.10 4.82 -4.85
C LYS A 521 -6.14 3.98 -5.66
N ALA A 522 -5.01 3.60 -5.06
CA ALA A 522 -4.09 2.60 -5.62
C ALA A 522 -4.82 1.28 -5.90
N GLY A 523 -4.50 0.64 -7.02
CA GLY A 523 -5.21 -0.56 -7.48
C GLY A 523 -6.65 -0.30 -7.95
N GLY A 524 -7.04 0.95 -8.16
CA GLY A 524 -8.36 1.36 -8.62
C GLY A 524 -8.37 1.91 -10.06
N PRO A 525 -9.55 1.99 -10.67
CA PRO A 525 -9.71 2.34 -12.08
C PRO A 525 -9.32 3.80 -12.41
N HIS A 526 -9.26 4.67 -11.41
CA HIS A 526 -8.98 6.09 -11.62
C HIS A 526 -7.55 6.51 -11.22
N TYR A 527 -6.77 5.61 -10.61
CA TYR A 527 -5.44 5.95 -10.11
C TYR A 527 -4.50 6.48 -11.20
N LEU A 528 -4.50 5.83 -12.37
CA LEU A 528 -3.64 6.22 -13.50
C LEU A 528 -3.95 7.62 -14.04
N LEU A 529 -5.17 8.15 -13.86
CA LEU A 529 -5.54 9.49 -14.30
C LEU A 529 -4.68 10.59 -13.67
N LYS A 530 -4.18 10.37 -12.45
CA LYS A 530 -3.30 11.33 -11.78
C LYS A 530 -1.92 11.46 -12.41
N PHE A 531 -1.49 10.46 -13.15
CA PHE A 531 -0.21 10.43 -13.84
C PHE A 531 -0.27 11.01 -15.26
N MET A 532 -1.43 11.48 -15.71
CA MET A 532 -1.69 11.93 -17.08
C MET A 532 -2.30 13.31 -17.14
N LEU A 533 -2.29 13.88 -18.35
CA LEU A 533 -3.00 15.09 -18.74
C LEU A 533 -4.01 14.76 -19.83
N GLU A 534 -5.20 15.35 -19.73
CA GLU A 534 -6.17 15.34 -20.82
C GLU A 534 -5.82 16.39 -21.87
N ARG A 535 -6.00 16.03 -23.13
CA ARG A 535 -5.87 16.96 -24.26
C ARG A 535 -7.07 16.79 -25.19
N THR A 536 -7.75 17.88 -25.46
CA THR A 536 -8.79 17.92 -26.48
C THR A 536 -8.21 18.46 -27.79
N THR A 537 -8.44 17.73 -28.89
CA THR A 537 -8.07 18.15 -30.23
C THR A 537 -9.33 18.25 -31.09
N CYS A 538 -9.57 19.41 -31.65
CA CYS A 538 -10.72 19.69 -32.54
C CYS A 538 -10.23 19.84 -33.97
N PHE A 539 -10.83 19.10 -34.89
CA PHE A 539 -10.58 19.22 -36.31
C PHE A 539 -11.81 19.81 -37.01
N ASN A 540 -11.64 20.90 -37.75
CA ASN A 540 -12.66 21.39 -38.65
C ASN A 540 -12.50 20.68 -40.01
N LEU A 541 -13.32 19.67 -40.26
CA LEU A 541 -13.25 18.84 -41.45
C LEU A 541 -13.71 19.58 -42.70
N THR A 542 -14.56 20.63 -42.55
CA THR A 542 -15.04 21.45 -43.69
C THR A 542 -13.93 22.30 -44.27
N ALA A 543 -12.96 22.75 -43.46
CA ALA A 543 -11.81 23.54 -43.88
C ALA A 543 -10.80 22.74 -44.72
N ILE A 544 -10.83 21.40 -44.66
CA ILE A 544 -9.90 20.50 -45.38
C ILE A 544 -10.45 20.15 -46.76
N GLY A 545 -11.65 20.59 -47.15
CA GLY A 545 -12.29 20.27 -48.42
C GLY A 545 -12.79 18.82 -48.53
N GLY A 546 -13.13 18.22 -47.39
CA GLY A 546 -13.61 16.84 -47.29
C GLY A 546 -14.98 16.62 -47.90
N ASN A 547 -15.21 15.42 -48.45
CA ASN A 547 -16.51 14.98 -48.97
C ASN A 547 -17.53 14.90 -47.81
N VAL A 548 -18.63 15.64 -47.92
CA VAL A 548 -19.72 15.69 -46.94
C VAL A 548 -20.33 14.31 -46.70
N GLU A 549 -20.23 13.37 -47.64
CA GLU A 549 -20.71 11.99 -47.46
C GLU A 549 -19.89 11.19 -46.48
N LEU A 550 -18.57 11.43 -46.37
CA LEU A 550 -17.70 10.82 -45.35
C LEU A 550 -18.01 11.32 -43.93
N LEU A 551 -18.68 12.46 -43.80
CA LEU A 551 -19.10 13.02 -42.52
C LEU A 551 -20.40 12.37 -41.97
N ARG A 552 -21.07 11.55 -42.79
CA ARG A 552 -22.35 10.88 -42.44
C ARG A 552 -22.20 9.43 -42.01
N GLU A 553 -21.01 8.84 -42.08
CA GLU A 553 -20.79 7.48 -41.54
C GLU A 553 -20.88 7.50 -40.02
N PRO A 554 -21.74 6.67 -39.41
CA PRO A 554 -21.78 6.53 -37.95
C PRO A 554 -20.48 5.87 -37.47
N PHE A 555 -19.83 6.48 -36.51
CA PHE A 555 -18.67 5.97 -35.82
C PHE A 555 -19.03 4.86 -34.83
#